data_00005101bf5e3f188957fafb92843b64
#
_entry.id   00005101bf5e3f188957fafb92843b64
#
_cell.length_a   1.000
_cell.length_b   1.000
_cell.length_c   1.000
_cell.angle_alpha   90.00
_cell.angle_beta   90.00
_cell.angle_gamma   90.00
#
_symmetry.space_group_name_H-M   'P 1'
#
loop_
_entity.id
_entity.type
_entity.pdbx_description
1 polymer ?
#
loop_
_entity_poly.entity_id
_entity_poly.type
_entity_poly.pdbx_seq_one_letter_code
_entity_poly.pdbx_strand_id
1 'polypeptide(L)'
;MAKGDKKAIPVQTSQDIKMLSEAAMQAAEFFAKNAPISLGSLNKNVKQDTGSYSRYTKEQIMSFMQNPASNAKQLRDASIYMADVSVQYNRLLKYYSDLYRYDYTVAPVGYSGNNAKTIEKSYWDSLALLERLNLPHAASIAVQIALKEGVYYGVIVDGSNAMYIQRINPNYCQLSSIVDGTWLFSVDMSRISENKLFMYPPEFTTMFNKYKAGEGKWQEVPSKICFCIKADESVTTYAIPPFSATLGLLYDIEQYKALQETSTAIDNYKLLHMKIPLNDDGTPKVDWDLAQKYYQQLCNNIAQYIGVAISPMDIDDFSFDKSGTADQVDMVARAEDNYWISNGSSALLHGSSVGKTAGALKLSIKSDETFIWPIVKQIELVVNRMLRDLSSAKQKFKINILPVTVFNYEDMVKFYKEGATLGIPGSRSAYAALLGTAAYDVLGLNTVETNYLKFNDLTPLSSTYTMSGNSDKEAGRPAKDETELGDSGADTRDADSNANR
;
A
#
# COMPACT_ATOMS: atom_id res chain seq x y z
N MET A 1 50.74 13.18 47.58
CA MET A 1 50.31 14.39 46.86
C MET A 1 50.74 14.25 45.42
N ALA A 2 49.88 13.86 44.55
CA ALA A 2 50.11 13.80 43.11
C ALA A 2 49.12 14.74 42.45
N LYS A 3 49.66 15.81 41.84
CA LYS A 3 48.93 16.81 41.04
C LYS A 3 48.43 16.15 39.77
N GLY A 4 47.11 16.05 39.58
CA GLY A 4 46.50 15.66 38.34
C GLY A 4 46.60 16.78 37.32
N ASP A 5 47.29 16.51 36.23
CA ASP A 5 47.34 17.35 35.03
C ASP A 5 45.93 17.39 34.38
N LYS A 6 45.30 18.56 34.47
CA LYS A 6 44.15 18.91 33.64
C LYS A 6 44.64 19.10 32.21
N LYS A 7 44.42 18.13 31.32
CA LYS A 7 44.53 18.31 29.87
C LYS A 7 43.60 19.44 29.45
N ALA A 8 44.15 20.54 28.99
CA ALA A 8 43.41 21.62 28.36
C ALA A 8 42.75 21.10 27.09
N ILE A 9 41.47 21.34 26.96
CA ILE A 9 40.73 21.09 25.72
C ILE A 9 41.30 22.06 24.68
N PRO A 10 41.74 21.58 23.49
CA PRO A 10 42.28 22.47 22.48
C PRO A 10 41.22 23.46 22.03
N VAL A 11 41.53 24.74 22.09
CA VAL A 11 40.70 25.83 21.56
C VAL A 11 40.57 25.59 20.05
N GLN A 12 39.38 25.27 19.57
CA GLN A 12 39.12 25.13 18.14
C GLN A 12 39.47 26.43 17.43
N THR A 13 40.37 26.36 16.47
CA THR A 13 40.75 27.51 15.65
C THR A 13 39.57 27.92 14.75
N SER A 14 39.55 29.20 14.36
CA SER A 14 38.46 29.71 13.49
C SER A 14 38.38 28.99 12.14
N GLN A 15 39.47 28.32 11.71
CA GLN A 15 39.51 27.45 10.54
C GLN A 15 38.77 26.11 10.77
N ASP A 16 38.91 25.50 11.96
CA ASP A 16 38.21 24.26 12.30
C ASP A 16 36.69 24.47 12.41
N ILE A 17 36.27 25.63 12.93
CA ILE A 17 34.86 26.03 12.99
C ILE A 17 34.31 26.24 11.57
N LYS A 18 35.10 26.80 10.67
CA LYS A 18 34.71 27.00 9.27
C LYS A 18 34.58 25.68 8.50
N MET A 19 35.55 24.76 8.68
CA MET A 19 35.50 23.43 8.11
C MET A 19 34.34 22.59 8.67
N LEU A 20 34.03 22.68 9.96
CA LEU A 20 32.88 22.04 10.59
C LEU A 20 31.55 22.62 10.07
N SER A 21 31.47 23.92 9.82
CA SER A 21 30.29 24.55 9.25
C SER A 21 30.09 24.19 7.78
N GLU A 22 31.17 24.09 6.99
CA GLU A 22 31.14 23.63 5.61
C GLU A 22 30.78 22.13 5.50
N ALA A 23 31.32 21.27 6.37
CA ALA A 23 30.98 19.87 6.48
C ALA A 23 29.51 19.65 6.93
N ALA A 24 29.02 20.48 7.87
CA ALA A 24 27.64 20.47 8.30
C ALA A 24 26.69 20.95 7.18
N MET A 25 27.08 21.94 6.40
CA MET A 25 26.32 22.36 5.21
C MET A 25 26.28 21.26 4.12
N GLN A 26 27.42 20.62 3.84
CA GLN A 26 27.50 19.52 2.89
C GLN A 26 26.66 18.31 3.36
N ALA A 27 26.70 17.99 4.65
CA ALA A 27 25.86 16.97 5.24
C ALA A 27 24.37 17.35 5.15
N ALA A 28 24.01 18.60 5.42
CA ALA A 28 22.64 19.08 5.29
C ALA A 28 22.16 19.06 3.82
N GLU A 29 23.02 19.42 2.87
CA GLU A 29 22.74 19.29 1.42
C GLU A 29 22.60 17.83 1.00
N PHE A 30 23.44 16.94 1.51
CA PHE A 30 23.35 15.50 1.25
C PHE A 30 22.05 14.92 1.79
N PHE A 31 21.70 15.26 3.04
CA PHE A 31 20.42 14.82 3.63
C PHE A 31 19.22 15.44 2.90
N ALA A 32 19.29 16.69 2.47
CA ALA A 32 18.23 17.34 1.71
C ALA A 32 18.06 16.73 0.31
N LYS A 33 19.15 16.30 -0.33
CA LYS A 33 19.11 15.62 -1.65
C LYS A 33 18.68 14.15 -1.56
N ASN A 34 18.93 13.49 -0.44
CA ASN A 34 18.72 12.05 -0.27
C ASN A 34 17.68 11.70 0.80
N ALA A 35 17.20 12.68 1.56
CA ALA A 35 16.16 12.45 2.53
C ALA A 35 14.82 12.17 1.83
N PRO A 36 14.09 11.15 2.24
CA PRO A 36 12.68 11.07 1.91
C PRO A 36 12.01 12.37 2.37
N ILE A 37 11.01 12.81 1.61
CA ILE A 37 10.24 14.03 1.89
C ILE A 37 10.04 14.16 3.39
N SER A 38 10.56 15.22 3.97
CA SER A 38 10.38 15.47 5.40
C SER A 38 8.87 15.58 5.67
N LEU A 39 8.31 14.61 6.34
CA LEU A 39 6.90 14.58 6.76
C LEU A 39 6.48 15.88 7.48
N GLY A 40 7.44 16.57 8.10
CA GLY A 40 7.22 17.86 8.76
C GLY A 40 6.78 18.99 7.84
N SER A 41 7.11 18.95 6.54
CA SER A 41 6.64 19.95 5.58
C SER A 41 5.21 19.72 5.12
N LEU A 42 4.71 18.49 5.23
CA LEU A 42 3.33 18.11 4.91
C LEU A 42 2.37 18.40 6.08
N ASN A 43 2.87 18.40 7.33
CA ASN A 43 2.04 18.52 8.53
C ASN A 43 1.77 19.98 8.99
N LYS A 44 2.35 20.99 8.37
CA LYS A 44 2.17 22.38 8.85
C LYS A 44 0.75 22.95 8.69
N ASN A 45 -0.17 22.24 8.04
CA ASN A 45 -1.55 22.69 7.87
C ASN A 45 -2.61 21.76 8.47
N VAL A 46 -2.21 20.71 9.20
CA VAL A 46 -3.17 19.88 9.91
C VAL A 46 -3.38 20.48 11.29
N LYS A 47 -4.35 21.39 11.42
CA LYS A 47 -4.97 21.60 12.72
C LYS A 47 -5.61 20.27 13.12
N GLN A 48 -5.15 19.68 14.20
CA GLN A 48 -5.84 18.59 14.87
C GLN A 48 -7.16 19.14 15.44
N ASP A 49 -8.18 19.18 14.62
CA ASP A 49 -9.54 19.25 15.14
C ASP A 49 -9.92 17.83 15.54
N THR A 50 -10.11 17.64 16.83
CA THR A 50 -10.45 16.38 17.50
C THR A 50 -11.92 16.00 17.32
N GLY A 51 -12.55 16.35 16.20
CA GLY A 51 -13.92 15.97 15.86
C GLY A 51 -13.98 15.02 14.68
N SER A 52 -14.75 13.93 14.79
CA SER A 52 -15.08 13.07 13.67
C SER A 52 -15.48 13.90 12.46
N TYR A 53 -14.72 13.84 11.35
CA TYR A 53 -15.03 14.44 10.05
C TYR A 53 -15.47 15.91 10.08
N SER A 54 -14.82 16.77 10.89
CA SER A 54 -15.22 18.17 11.10
C SER A 54 -14.89 19.10 9.93
N ARG A 55 -13.93 18.71 9.04
CA ARG A 55 -13.43 19.61 7.99
C ARG A 55 -14.36 19.76 6.78
N TYR A 56 -15.05 18.70 6.41
CA TYR A 56 -15.99 18.66 5.30
C TYR A 56 -17.32 18.07 5.76
N THR A 57 -18.44 18.50 5.18
CA THR A 57 -19.73 17.85 5.38
C THR A 57 -20.05 16.94 4.19
N LYS A 58 -21.01 16.02 4.38
CA LYS A 58 -21.51 15.14 3.32
C LYS A 58 -22.03 15.96 2.13
N GLU A 59 -22.80 17.02 2.41
CA GLU A 59 -23.41 17.90 1.42
C GLU A 59 -22.34 18.65 0.61
N GLN A 60 -21.25 19.09 1.25
CA GLN A 60 -20.13 19.72 0.56
C GLN A 60 -19.46 18.77 -0.42
N ILE A 61 -19.20 17.52 -0.01
CA ILE A 61 -18.61 16.51 -0.90
C ILE A 61 -19.54 16.21 -2.07
N MET A 62 -20.84 16.06 -1.82
CA MET A 62 -21.84 15.86 -2.88
C MET A 62 -21.92 17.07 -3.83
N SER A 63 -21.80 18.28 -3.30
CA SER A 63 -21.73 19.51 -4.12
C SER A 63 -20.50 19.53 -5.02
N PHE A 64 -19.32 19.11 -4.52
CA PHE A 64 -18.12 19.02 -5.32
C PHE A 64 -18.26 18.00 -6.46
N MET A 65 -18.98 16.91 -6.22
CA MET A 65 -19.26 15.87 -7.21
C MET A 65 -20.22 16.30 -8.33
N GLN A 66 -20.97 17.38 -8.16
CA GLN A 66 -21.83 17.93 -9.23
C GLN A 66 -21.01 18.47 -10.41
N ASN A 67 -19.81 19.00 -10.16
CA ASN A 67 -18.88 19.44 -11.21
C ASN A 67 -17.44 19.01 -10.86
N PRO A 68 -17.08 17.74 -11.11
CA PRO A 68 -15.81 17.18 -10.70
C PRO A 68 -14.59 17.88 -11.34
N ALA A 69 -14.73 18.33 -12.59
CA ALA A 69 -13.65 19.00 -13.30
C ALA A 69 -13.21 20.31 -12.61
N SER A 70 -14.19 21.14 -12.23
CA SER A 70 -13.93 22.41 -11.54
C SER A 70 -13.53 22.21 -10.07
N ASN A 71 -14.00 21.13 -9.43
CA ASN A 71 -13.78 20.84 -8.02
C ASN A 71 -12.73 19.75 -7.79
N ALA A 72 -11.89 19.42 -8.78
CA ALA A 72 -10.89 18.37 -8.69
C ALA A 72 -9.93 18.57 -7.49
N LYS A 73 -9.57 19.81 -7.18
CA LYS A 73 -8.75 20.13 -6.02
C LYS A 73 -9.49 19.86 -4.71
N GLN A 74 -10.73 20.30 -4.58
CA GLN A 74 -11.55 20.10 -3.38
C GLN A 74 -11.82 18.62 -3.12
N LEU A 75 -12.10 17.84 -4.16
CA LEU A 75 -12.27 16.40 -4.08
C LEU A 75 -10.99 15.69 -3.63
N ARG A 76 -9.84 16.11 -4.13
CA ARG A 76 -8.54 15.62 -3.71
C ARG A 76 -8.27 15.95 -2.24
N ASP A 77 -8.46 17.20 -1.84
CA ASP A 77 -8.24 17.65 -0.46
C ASP A 77 -9.19 16.93 0.51
N ALA A 78 -10.45 16.67 0.11
CA ALA A 78 -11.40 15.87 0.88
C ALA A 78 -10.95 14.41 0.99
N SER A 79 -10.49 13.80 -0.10
CA SER A 79 -9.95 12.43 -0.10
C SER A 79 -8.71 12.29 0.79
N ILE A 80 -7.78 13.23 0.73
CA ILE A 80 -6.60 13.26 1.61
C ILE A 80 -7.03 13.31 3.08
N TYR A 81 -7.95 14.22 3.41
CA TYR A 81 -8.48 14.34 4.77
C TYR A 81 -9.15 13.04 5.24
N MET A 82 -10.01 12.45 4.40
CA MET A 82 -10.69 11.20 4.75
C MET A 82 -9.72 10.01 4.89
N ALA A 83 -8.62 9.98 4.13
CA ALA A 83 -7.60 8.95 4.28
C ALA A 83 -6.89 9.01 5.64
N ASP A 84 -6.80 10.19 6.24
CA ASP A 84 -6.16 10.40 7.55
C ASP A 84 -7.11 10.13 8.72
N VAL A 85 -8.41 10.40 8.56
CA VAL A 85 -9.38 10.31 9.67
C VAL A 85 -10.27 9.07 9.62
N SER A 86 -10.52 8.48 8.45
CA SER A 86 -11.36 7.29 8.30
C SER A 86 -10.54 6.02 8.18
N VAL A 87 -10.72 5.11 9.14
CA VAL A 87 -10.06 3.79 9.13
C VAL A 87 -10.50 2.97 7.92
N GLN A 88 -11.79 2.99 7.57
CA GLN A 88 -12.35 2.25 6.44
C GLN A 88 -11.72 2.73 5.13
N TYR A 89 -11.64 4.04 4.91
CA TYR A 89 -11.07 4.59 3.68
C TYR A 89 -9.56 4.34 3.58
N ASN A 90 -8.81 4.50 4.67
CA ASN A 90 -7.38 4.17 4.71
C ASN A 90 -7.14 2.70 4.38
N ARG A 91 -7.96 1.79 4.93
CA ARG A 91 -7.88 0.35 4.67
C ARG A 91 -8.18 0.02 3.20
N LEU A 92 -9.17 0.68 2.59
CA LEU A 92 -9.49 0.54 1.17
C LEU A 92 -8.30 0.92 0.29
N LEU A 93 -7.70 2.08 0.54
CA LEU A 93 -6.53 2.55 -0.22
C LEU A 93 -5.34 1.58 -0.10
N LYS A 94 -5.07 1.10 1.11
CA LYS A 94 -4.00 0.11 1.34
C LYS A 94 -4.29 -1.23 0.68
N TYR A 95 -5.52 -1.70 0.77
CA TYR A 95 -5.93 -2.94 0.11
C TYR A 95 -5.61 -2.91 -1.38
N TYR A 96 -6.03 -1.87 -2.07
CA TYR A 96 -5.78 -1.74 -3.50
C TYR A 96 -4.32 -1.47 -3.86
N SER A 97 -3.58 -0.71 -3.06
CA SER A 97 -2.16 -0.43 -3.32
C SER A 97 -1.27 -1.65 -3.13
N ASP A 98 -1.64 -2.54 -2.20
CA ASP A 98 -0.85 -3.72 -1.83
C ASP A 98 -1.42 -5.01 -2.45
N LEU A 99 -2.44 -4.90 -3.32
CA LEU A 99 -3.05 -6.03 -4.00
C LEU A 99 -2.05 -6.78 -4.89
N TYR A 100 -1.27 -6.05 -5.70
CA TYR A 100 -0.19 -6.60 -6.50
C TYR A 100 1.14 -6.55 -5.74
N ARG A 101 1.97 -7.57 -5.96
CA ARG A 101 3.30 -7.68 -5.34
C ARG A 101 4.37 -6.85 -6.06
N TYR A 102 4.10 -6.43 -7.30
CA TYR A 102 5.02 -5.70 -8.18
C TYR A 102 6.33 -6.45 -8.48
N ASP A 103 6.33 -7.79 -8.36
CA ASP A 103 7.41 -8.62 -8.83
C ASP A 103 7.57 -8.45 -10.34
N TYR A 104 8.80 -8.41 -10.82
CA TYR A 104 9.06 -8.15 -12.24
C TYR A 104 10.17 -9.05 -12.78
N THR A 105 10.16 -9.20 -14.10
CA THR A 105 11.24 -9.82 -14.86
C THR A 105 11.86 -8.81 -15.80
N VAL A 106 13.12 -9.03 -16.17
CA VAL A 106 13.86 -8.17 -17.11
C VAL A 106 14.07 -8.92 -18.42
N ALA A 107 13.69 -8.31 -19.53
CA ALA A 107 13.78 -8.87 -20.85
C ALA A 107 14.50 -7.90 -21.82
N PRO A 108 15.23 -8.37 -22.83
CA PRO A 108 15.85 -7.51 -23.82
C PRO A 108 14.80 -6.86 -24.73
N VAL A 109 15.05 -5.61 -25.13
CA VAL A 109 14.28 -4.91 -26.16
C VAL A 109 14.89 -5.24 -27.52
N GLY A 110 14.39 -6.30 -28.15
CA GLY A 110 14.95 -6.82 -29.40
C GLY A 110 16.33 -7.47 -29.20
N TYR A 111 16.83 -8.09 -30.27
CA TYR A 111 18.20 -8.62 -30.31
C TYR A 111 19.01 -7.79 -31.30
N SER A 112 20.04 -7.10 -30.80
CA SER A 112 20.82 -6.15 -31.62
C SER A 112 22.08 -6.75 -32.23
N GLY A 113 22.30 -8.07 -32.12
CA GLY A 113 23.52 -8.72 -32.61
C GLY A 113 24.80 -8.32 -31.89
N ASN A 114 24.69 -7.68 -30.73
CA ASN A 114 25.82 -7.29 -29.88
C ASN A 114 26.55 -8.53 -29.36
N ASN A 115 27.82 -8.35 -29.08
CA ASN A 115 28.63 -9.41 -28.51
C ASN A 115 28.14 -9.75 -27.06
N ALA A 116 28.32 -11.00 -26.63
CA ALA A 116 27.85 -11.50 -25.33
C ALA A 116 28.27 -10.62 -24.14
N LYS A 117 29.51 -10.15 -24.09
CA LYS A 117 30.02 -9.28 -23.02
C LYS A 117 29.29 -7.93 -22.96
N THR A 118 28.90 -7.39 -24.13
CA THR A 118 28.13 -6.13 -24.18
C THR A 118 26.72 -6.33 -23.67
N ILE A 119 26.08 -7.46 -24.01
CA ILE A 119 24.74 -7.80 -23.55
C ILE A 119 24.76 -8.02 -22.03
N GLU A 120 25.71 -8.80 -21.55
CA GLU A 120 25.89 -9.08 -20.11
C GLU A 120 26.09 -7.79 -19.31
N LYS A 121 27.03 -6.93 -19.73
CA LYS A 121 27.24 -5.62 -19.10
C LYS A 121 25.98 -4.77 -19.07
N SER A 122 25.27 -4.67 -20.20
CA SER A 122 24.05 -3.89 -20.33
C SER A 122 22.92 -4.42 -19.44
N TYR A 123 22.85 -5.74 -19.27
CA TYR A 123 21.92 -6.40 -18.36
C TYR A 123 22.20 -6.03 -16.90
N TRP A 124 23.45 -6.14 -16.46
CA TRP A 124 23.89 -5.77 -15.12
C TRP A 124 23.66 -4.28 -14.81
N ASP A 125 23.98 -3.40 -15.77
CA ASP A 125 23.74 -1.95 -15.62
C ASP A 125 22.24 -1.65 -15.43
N SER A 126 21.36 -2.38 -16.14
CA SER A 126 19.91 -2.22 -16.03
C SER A 126 19.37 -2.77 -14.69
N LEU A 127 19.89 -3.91 -14.25
CA LEU A 127 19.51 -4.47 -12.93
C LEU A 127 19.97 -3.58 -11.79
N ALA A 128 21.19 -3.05 -11.84
CA ALA A 128 21.72 -2.15 -10.82
C ALA A 128 20.88 -0.86 -10.69
N LEU A 129 20.34 -0.36 -11.81
CA LEU A 129 19.45 0.80 -11.80
C LEU A 129 18.09 0.47 -11.14
N LEU A 130 17.53 -0.70 -11.43
CA LEU A 130 16.26 -1.16 -10.86
C LEU A 130 16.37 -1.45 -9.35
N GLU A 131 17.49 -2.04 -8.93
CA GLU A 131 17.78 -2.31 -7.51
C GLU A 131 17.84 -1.00 -6.70
N ARG A 132 18.55 0.00 -7.23
CA ARG A 132 18.63 1.33 -6.59
C ARG A 132 17.26 2.01 -6.48
N LEU A 133 16.34 1.75 -7.42
CA LEU A 133 14.99 2.32 -7.42
C LEU A 133 14.08 1.65 -6.37
N ASN A 134 14.34 0.41 -5.99
CA ASN A 134 13.45 -0.41 -5.15
C ASN A 134 12.00 -0.38 -5.65
N LEU A 135 11.83 -0.83 -6.90
CA LEU A 135 10.58 -0.67 -7.64
C LEU A 135 9.33 -1.19 -6.91
N PRO A 136 9.32 -2.36 -6.25
CA PRO A 136 8.10 -2.85 -5.58
C PRO A 136 7.59 -1.88 -4.51
N HIS A 137 8.49 -1.33 -3.70
CA HIS A 137 8.13 -0.36 -2.68
C HIS A 137 7.66 0.98 -3.28
N ALA A 138 8.40 1.49 -4.25
CA ALA A 138 8.05 2.74 -4.93
C ALA A 138 6.71 2.65 -5.66
N ALA A 139 6.40 1.49 -6.26
CA ALA A 139 5.17 1.22 -6.97
C ALA A 139 3.95 1.20 -6.03
N SER A 140 4.02 0.48 -4.90
CA SER A 140 2.92 0.45 -3.91
C SER A 140 2.59 1.87 -3.42
N ILE A 141 3.61 2.67 -3.06
CA ILE A 141 3.41 4.07 -2.63
C ILE A 141 2.79 4.91 -3.76
N ALA A 142 3.27 4.76 -5.00
CA ALA A 142 2.76 5.53 -6.13
C ALA A 142 1.29 5.21 -6.41
N VAL A 143 0.89 3.93 -6.35
CA VAL A 143 -0.50 3.49 -6.51
C VAL A 143 -1.37 4.03 -5.37
N GLN A 144 -0.92 3.92 -4.11
CA GLN A 144 -1.67 4.44 -2.97
C GLN A 144 -1.96 5.94 -3.11
N ILE A 145 -0.95 6.72 -3.50
CA ILE A 145 -1.11 8.16 -3.69
C ILE A 145 -1.98 8.45 -4.92
N ALA A 146 -1.82 7.73 -6.03
CA ALA A 146 -2.66 7.90 -7.21
C ALA A 146 -4.15 7.64 -6.89
N LEU A 147 -4.45 6.60 -6.12
CA LEU A 147 -5.82 6.31 -5.65
C LEU A 147 -6.35 7.38 -4.71
N LYS A 148 -5.51 7.90 -3.80
CA LYS A 148 -5.88 8.93 -2.84
C LYS A 148 -6.07 10.32 -3.48
N GLU A 149 -5.28 10.66 -4.49
CA GLU A 149 -5.21 12.02 -5.05
C GLU A 149 -5.68 12.11 -6.50
N GLY A 150 -6.00 10.96 -7.12
CA GLY A 150 -6.35 10.85 -8.54
C GLY A 150 -5.14 10.74 -9.46
N VAL A 151 -3.96 11.22 -9.03
CA VAL A 151 -2.71 11.20 -9.78
C VAL A 151 -1.51 11.27 -8.85
N TYR A 152 -0.46 10.55 -9.22
CA TYR A 152 0.85 10.67 -8.59
C TYR A 152 1.78 11.49 -9.49
N TYR A 153 2.25 12.62 -9.00
CA TYR A 153 3.26 13.45 -9.63
C TYR A 153 4.61 13.22 -8.96
N GLY A 154 5.51 12.58 -9.64
CA GLY A 154 6.85 12.28 -9.14
C GLY A 154 7.95 12.68 -10.13
N VAL A 155 9.13 12.90 -9.60
CA VAL A 155 10.35 13.07 -10.40
C VAL A 155 11.41 12.12 -9.89
N ILE A 156 12.12 11.50 -10.83
CA ILE A 156 13.22 10.60 -10.51
C ILE A 156 14.43 11.45 -10.15
N VAL A 157 14.96 11.24 -8.95
CA VAL A 157 16.22 11.83 -8.49
C VAL A 157 17.27 10.72 -8.57
N ASP A 158 18.25 10.89 -9.45
CA ASP A 158 19.38 9.99 -9.59
C ASP A 158 20.64 10.68 -9.06
N GLY A 159 20.96 10.41 -7.80
CA GLY A 159 22.19 10.85 -7.15
C GLY A 159 23.29 9.78 -7.23
N SER A 160 24.54 10.13 -6.93
CA SER A 160 25.68 9.20 -6.99
C SER A 160 25.48 7.94 -6.11
N ASN A 161 24.81 8.07 -4.97
CA ASN A 161 24.67 7.00 -3.98
C ASN A 161 23.21 6.56 -3.73
N ALA A 162 22.23 7.28 -4.23
CA ALA A 162 20.82 6.96 -4.02
C ALA A 162 19.98 7.34 -5.24
N MET A 163 18.97 6.53 -5.51
CA MET A 163 17.94 6.79 -6.51
C MET A 163 16.58 6.67 -5.86
N TYR A 164 15.71 7.65 -6.07
CA TYR A 164 14.36 7.64 -5.51
C TYR A 164 13.40 8.46 -6.37
N ILE A 165 12.10 8.26 -6.13
CA ILE A 165 11.05 9.06 -6.77
C ILE A 165 10.59 10.11 -5.78
N GLN A 166 10.91 11.37 -6.06
CA GLN A 166 10.46 12.50 -5.26
C GLN A 166 9.04 12.91 -5.68
N ARG A 167 8.10 12.85 -4.74
CA ARG A 167 6.75 13.36 -4.96
C ARG A 167 6.73 14.87 -5.03
N ILE A 168 6.02 15.41 -6.02
CA ILE A 168 5.75 16.84 -6.17
C ILE A 168 4.33 17.13 -5.66
N ASN A 169 4.14 18.28 -5.01
CA ASN A 169 2.83 18.67 -4.52
C ASN A 169 1.84 18.81 -5.69
N PRO A 170 0.73 18.09 -5.70
CA PRO A 170 -0.23 18.09 -6.80
C PRO A 170 -0.85 19.46 -7.07
N ASN A 171 -0.88 20.37 -6.08
CA ASN A 171 -1.35 21.74 -6.26
C ASN A 171 -0.40 22.62 -7.07
N TYR A 172 0.82 22.15 -7.33
CA TYR A 172 1.83 22.83 -8.15
C TYR A 172 1.96 22.19 -9.52
N CYS A 173 1.17 21.16 -9.82
CA CYS A 173 1.28 20.36 -11.01
C CYS A 173 0.00 20.41 -11.85
N GLN A 174 0.17 20.27 -13.16
CA GLN A 174 -0.92 20.01 -14.11
C GLN A 174 -0.46 19.02 -15.17
N LEU A 175 -1.36 18.17 -15.65
CA LEU A 175 -1.07 17.27 -16.77
C LEU A 175 -0.76 18.11 -18.02
N SER A 176 0.27 17.73 -18.76
CA SER A 176 0.71 18.47 -19.95
C SER A 176 0.56 17.67 -21.24
N SER A 177 1.19 16.52 -21.33
CA SER A 177 1.25 15.73 -22.56
C SER A 177 1.33 14.24 -22.28
N ILE A 178 1.27 13.43 -23.32
CA ILE A 178 1.48 11.99 -23.29
C ILE A 178 2.63 11.66 -24.24
N VAL A 179 3.65 10.97 -23.73
CA VAL A 179 4.80 10.49 -24.52
C VAL A 179 4.97 9.00 -24.30
N ASP A 180 5.02 8.24 -25.39
CA ASP A 180 5.16 6.77 -25.36
C ASP A 180 4.13 6.08 -24.45
N GLY A 181 2.88 6.56 -24.44
CA GLY A 181 1.81 6.03 -23.60
C GLY A 181 1.94 6.39 -22.11
N THR A 182 2.84 7.28 -21.75
CA THR A 182 3.03 7.73 -20.36
C THR A 182 2.70 9.21 -20.20
N TRP A 183 2.08 9.54 -19.11
CA TRP A 183 1.70 10.91 -18.77
C TRP A 183 2.91 11.76 -18.43
N LEU A 184 2.96 12.99 -18.92
CA LEU A 184 3.85 14.04 -18.48
C LEU A 184 3.06 15.13 -17.75
N PHE A 185 3.76 15.93 -16.95
CA PHE A 185 3.17 17.05 -16.25
C PHE A 185 4.09 18.26 -16.22
N SER A 186 3.46 19.42 -16.07
CA SER A 186 4.15 20.69 -15.87
C SER A 186 4.05 21.12 -14.41
N VAL A 187 5.08 21.81 -13.93
CA VAL A 187 5.17 22.36 -12.58
C VAL A 187 5.09 23.88 -12.64
N ASP A 188 4.29 24.47 -11.74
CA ASP A 188 4.25 25.92 -11.54
C ASP A 188 5.52 26.39 -10.80
N MET A 189 6.51 26.88 -11.55
CA MET A 189 7.80 27.33 -11.02
C MET A 189 7.66 28.54 -10.11
N SER A 190 6.57 29.30 -10.17
CA SER A 190 6.31 30.41 -9.24
C SER A 190 6.07 29.96 -7.80
N ARG A 191 5.77 28.67 -7.60
CA ARG A 191 5.56 28.05 -6.27
C ARG A 191 6.81 27.45 -5.67
N ILE A 192 7.89 27.35 -6.46
CA ILE A 192 9.17 26.82 -6.01
C ILE A 192 10.08 28.00 -5.67
N SER A 193 10.57 28.03 -4.43
CA SER A 193 11.53 29.04 -3.99
C SER A 193 12.93 28.69 -4.52
N GLU A 194 13.66 29.69 -4.98
CA GLU A 194 15.03 29.55 -5.47
C GLU A 194 15.95 28.85 -4.44
N ASN A 195 15.80 29.21 -3.16
CA ASN A 195 16.54 28.60 -2.05
C ASN A 195 16.22 27.12 -1.80
N LYS A 196 15.21 26.57 -2.46
CA LYS A 196 14.82 25.15 -2.34
C LYS A 196 15.13 24.34 -3.60
N LEU A 197 15.69 24.95 -4.64
CA LEU A 197 16.02 24.25 -5.89
C LEU A 197 17.00 23.10 -5.70
N PHE A 198 17.90 23.21 -4.71
CA PHE A 198 18.83 22.12 -4.38
C PHE A 198 18.16 20.81 -3.93
N MET A 199 16.88 20.88 -3.52
CA MET A 199 16.09 19.72 -3.13
C MET A 199 15.51 18.95 -4.34
N TYR A 200 15.63 19.49 -5.54
CA TYR A 200 15.08 18.93 -6.76
C TYR A 200 16.19 18.50 -7.72
N PRO A 201 15.90 17.65 -8.71
CA PRO A 201 16.86 17.30 -9.74
C PRO A 201 17.41 18.54 -10.49
N PRO A 202 18.64 18.46 -11.05
CA PRO A 202 19.27 19.59 -11.74
C PRO A 202 18.43 20.22 -12.84
N GLU A 203 17.55 19.43 -13.48
CA GLU A 203 16.61 19.88 -14.50
C GLU A 203 15.67 20.98 -14.00
N PHE A 204 15.32 20.95 -12.69
CA PHE A 204 14.48 21.98 -12.08
C PHE A 204 15.15 23.34 -12.07
N THR A 205 16.46 23.40 -11.91
CA THR A 205 17.22 24.66 -12.03
C THR A 205 17.10 25.22 -13.45
N THR A 206 17.18 24.38 -14.46
CA THR A 206 16.98 24.78 -15.85
C THR A 206 15.55 25.29 -16.10
N MET A 207 14.53 24.58 -15.58
CA MET A 207 13.13 24.98 -15.67
C MET A 207 12.88 26.32 -14.95
N PHE A 208 13.49 26.52 -13.78
CA PHE A 208 13.38 27.75 -13.02
C PHE A 208 14.03 28.95 -13.75
N ASN A 209 15.18 28.74 -14.37
CA ASN A 209 15.84 29.76 -15.18
C ASN A 209 15.01 30.18 -16.39
N LYS A 210 14.33 29.24 -17.06
CA LYS A 210 13.37 29.53 -18.12
C LYS A 210 12.20 30.37 -17.62
N TYR A 211 11.65 30.02 -16.46
CA TYR A 211 10.60 30.83 -15.82
C TYR A 211 11.10 32.25 -15.53
N LYS A 212 12.31 32.41 -14.99
CA LYS A 212 12.93 33.73 -14.74
C LYS A 212 13.18 34.53 -16.03
N ALA A 213 13.47 33.84 -17.12
CA ALA A 213 13.60 34.43 -18.46
C ALA A 213 12.28 34.84 -19.12
N GLY A 214 11.13 34.55 -18.47
CA GLY A 214 9.80 34.94 -18.97
C GLY A 214 9.12 33.91 -19.87
N GLU A 215 9.63 32.67 -19.99
CA GLU A 215 9.03 31.59 -20.79
C GLU A 215 7.74 31.00 -20.18
N GLY A 216 7.15 31.66 -19.19
CA GLY A 216 5.92 31.23 -18.52
C GLY A 216 6.19 30.45 -17.23
N LYS A 217 5.19 30.44 -16.34
CA LYS A 217 5.32 29.81 -15.03
C LYS A 217 5.19 28.29 -15.06
N TRP A 218 4.47 27.74 -16.02
CA TRP A 218 4.26 26.32 -16.20
C TRP A 218 5.39 25.74 -17.05
N GLN A 219 6.26 24.95 -16.43
CA GLN A 219 7.37 24.31 -17.11
C GLN A 219 7.17 22.80 -17.09
N GLU A 220 7.22 22.17 -18.28
CA GLU A 220 7.06 20.72 -18.43
C GLU A 220 8.29 19.99 -17.86
N VAL A 221 8.05 18.96 -17.07
CA VAL A 221 9.10 18.11 -16.53
C VAL A 221 9.66 17.24 -17.67
N PRO A 222 10.99 17.20 -17.86
CA PRO A 222 11.59 16.37 -18.89
C PRO A 222 11.20 14.89 -18.76
N SER A 223 10.85 14.25 -19.88
CA SER A 223 10.36 12.86 -19.93
C SER A 223 11.29 11.88 -19.21
N LYS A 224 12.61 12.07 -19.30
CA LYS A 224 13.61 11.17 -18.68
C LYS A 224 13.52 11.07 -17.15
N ILE A 225 13.04 12.12 -16.46
CA ILE A 225 12.90 12.15 -14.99
C ILE A 225 11.44 12.17 -14.54
N CYS A 226 10.50 12.28 -15.46
CA CYS A 226 9.07 12.35 -15.13
C CYS A 226 8.54 10.99 -14.72
N PHE A 227 7.87 10.91 -13.56
CA PHE A 227 7.17 9.74 -13.08
C PHE A 227 5.73 10.14 -12.73
N CYS A 228 4.81 9.94 -13.66
CA CYS A 228 3.42 10.33 -13.51
C CYS A 228 2.51 9.13 -13.70
N ILE A 229 1.66 8.86 -12.70
CA ILE A 229 0.70 7.76 -12.71
C ILE A 229 -0.69 8.33 -12.41
N LYS A 230 -1.66 8.01 -13.25
CA LYS A 230 -3.03 8.49 -13.13
C LYS A 230 -3.97 7.35 -12.78
N ALA A 231 -4.86 7.56 -11.81
CA ALA A 231 -5.80 6.53 -11.37
C ALA A 231 -6.85 6.19 -12.43
N ASP A 232 -7.30 7.20 -13.18
CA ASP A 232 -8.27 7.04 -14.26
C ASP A 232 -7.75 7.72 -15.54
N GLU A 233 -7.40 6.92 -16.55
CA GLU A 233 -6.87 7.40 -17.83
C GLU A 233 -7.96 7.82 -18.81
N SER A 234 -9.23 7.49 -18.56
CA SER A 234 -10.35 7.83 -19.44
C SER A 234 -10.57 9.36 -19.57
N VAL A 235 -10.22 10.10 -18.52
CA VAL A 235 -10.31 11.56 -18.49
C VAL A 235 -8.93 12.16 -18.69
N THR A 236 -8.73 12.97 -19.74
CA THR A 236 -7.42 13.52 -20.08
C THR A 236 -7.10 14.85 -19.43
N THR A 237 -8.12 15.65 -19.10
CA THR A 237 -7.96 17.06 -18.72
C THR A 237 -7.78 17.32 -17.24
N TYR A 238 -8.31 16.44 -16.38
CA TYR A 238 -8.19 16.54 -14.93
C TYR A 238 -8.02 15.17 -14.28
N ALA A 239 -7.69 15.16 -12.99
CA ALA A 239 -7.58 13.94 -12.20
C ALA A 239 -8.34 14.11 -10.88
N ILE A 240 -9.17 13.14 -10.55
CA ILE A 240 -9.90 13.05 -9.29
C ILE A 240 -9.65 11.68 -8.65
N PRO A 241 -9.71 11.57 -7.33
CA PRO A 241 -9.64 10.27 -6.66
C PRO A 241 -10.81 9.38 -7.11
N PRO A 242 -10.57 8.12 -7.49
CA PRO A 242 -11.63 7.25 -8.04
C PRO A 242 -12.74 6.96 -7.04
N PHE A 243 -12.45 6.99 -5.74
CA PHE A 243 -13.40 6.74 -4.67
C PHE A 243 -14.10 8.00 -4.15
N SER A 244 -13.99 9.15 -4.85
CA SER A 244 -14.61 10.41 -4.41
C SER A 244 -16.12 10.31 -4.25
N ALA A 245 -16.79 9.53 -5.11
CA ALA A 245 -18.24 9.37 -5.07
C ALA A 245 -18.73 8.64 -3.80
N THR A 246 -17.90 7.82 -3.20
CA THR A 246 -18.27 7.00 -2.03
C THR A 246 -17.84 7.63 -0.70
N LEU A 247 -17.10 8.73 -0.72
CA LEU A 247 -16.71 9.44 0.50
C LEU A 247 -17.90 9.86 1.36
N GLY A 248 -19.05 10.18 0.73
CA GLY A 248 -20.28 10.52 1.44
C GLY A 248 -20.84 9.38 2.30
N LEU A 249 -20.60 8.12 1.92
CA LEU A 249 -21.07 6.94 2.67
C LEU A 249 -20.34 6.76 4.01
N LEU A 250 -19.13 7.30 4.14
CA LEU A 250 -18.39 7.26 5.41
C LEU A 250 -19.08 8.08 6.49
N TYR A 251 -19.75 9.18 6.11
CA TYR A 251 -20.54 9.99 7.05
C TYR A 251 -21.78 9.23 7.53
N ASP A 252 -22.38 8.39 6.68
CA ASP A 252 -23.52 7.56 7.08
C ASP A 252 -23.12 6.56 8.14
N ILE A 253 -21.94 5.94 8.02
CA ILE A 253 -21.41 5.01 9.03
C ILE A 253 -21.26 5.71 10.38
N GLU A 254 -20.65 6.89 10.42
CA GLU A 254 -20.48 7.66 11.68
C GLU A 254 -21.81 8.12 12.27
N GLN A 255 -22.75 8.55 11.41
CA GLN A 255 -24.08 8.92 11.84
C GLN A 255 -24.84 7.74 12.47
N TYR A 256 -24.76 6.55 11.86
CA TYR A 256 -25.41 5.36 12.45
C TYR A 256 -24.72 4.91 13.73
N LYS A 257 -23.39 5.05 13.86
CA LYS A 257 -22.69 4.80 15.14
C LYS A 257 -23.19 5.71 16.24
N ALA A 258 -23.29 7.01 15.97
CA ALA A 258 -23.80 7.97 16.92
C ALA A 258 -25.27 7.71 17.33
N LEU A 259 -26.10 7.29 16.36
CA LEU A 259 -27.47 6.88 16.63
C LEU A 259 -27.52 5.61 17.49
N GLN A 260 -26.68 4.63 17.24
CA GLN A 260 -26.58 3.40 18.01
C GLN A 260 -26.13 3.67 19.45
N GLU A 261 -25.13 4.55 19.62
CA GLU A 261 -24.69 5.00 20.95
C GLU A 261 -25.82 5.67 21.71
N THR A 262 -26.56 6.57 21.05
CA THR A 262 -27.71 7.26 21.65
C THR A 262 -28.83 6.28 21.99
N SER A 263 -29.16 5.35 21.10
CA SER A 263 -30.17 4.31 21.36
C SER A 263 -29.74 3.44 22.54
N THR A 264 -28.49 3.00 22.58
CA THR A 264 -27.95 2.20 23.70
C THR A 264 -28.01 2.97 25.02
N ALA A 265 -27.73 4.27 25.00
CA ALA A 265 -27.85 5.12 26.19
C ALA A 265 -29.30 5.23 26.64
N ILE A 266 -30.25 5.40 25.73
CA ILE A 266 -31.70 5.43 26.01
C ILE A 266 -32.18 4.07 26.54
N ASP A 267 -31.78 2.95 25.90
CA ASP A 267 -32.15 1.60 26.29
C ASP A 267 -31.66 1.23 27.71
N ASN A 268 -30.54 1.83 28.11
CA ASN A 268 -29.99 1.66 29.48
C ASN A 268 -30.53 2.69 30.47
N TYR A 269 -31.32 3.67 30.03
CA TYR A 269 -31.89 4.67 30.88
C TYR A 269 -33.03 4.04 31.70
N LYS A 270 -32.92 4.05 33.02
CA LYS A 270 -33.97 3.61 33.93
C LYS A 270 -34.50 4.80 34.72
N LEU A 271 -35.82 4.90 34.81
CA LEU A 271 -36.47 5.88 35.68
C LEU A 271 -36.84 5.22 36.97
N LEU A 272 -36.21 5.64 38.08
CA LEU A 272 -36.63 5.25 39.43
C LEU A 272 -37.67 6.22 39.92
N HIS A 273 -38.88 5.71 40.19
CA HIS A 273 -39.96 6.50 40.73
C HIS A 273 -40.01 6.33 42.26
N MET A 274 -39.86 7.45 42.98
CA MET A 274 -40.08 7.51 44.42
C MET A 274 -41.50 8.00 44.68
N LYS A 275 -42.38 7.06 45.04
CA LYS A 275 -43.76 7.36 45.36
C LYS A 275 -43.86 7.95 46.78
N ILE A 276 -44.53 9.10 46.91
CA ILE A 276 -44.89 9.67 48.23
C ILE A 276 -46.24 9.08 48.65
N PRO A 277 -46.30 8.29 49.75
CA PRO A 277 -47.56 7.75 50.22
C PRO A 277 -48.47 8.89 50.74
N LEU A 278 -49.73 8.83 50.35
CA LEU A 278 -50.75 9.81 50.78
C LEU A 278 -51.62 9.16 51.89
N ASN A 279 -52.18 10.03 52.74
CA ASN A 279 -53.23 9.68 53.70
C ASN A 279 -54.58 9.64 52.95
N ASP A 280 -55.65 9.16 53.61
CA ASP A 280 -56.99 9.06 53.06
C ASP A 280 -57.60 10.48 52.77
N ASP A 281 -57.09 11.53 53.39
CA ASP A 281 -57.43 12.93 53.17
C ASP A 281 -56.60 13.62 52.05
N GLY A 282 -55.72 12.87 51.37
CA GLY A 282 -54.89 13.40 50.30
C GLY A 282 -53.64 14.14 50.79
N THR A 283 -53.35 14.17 52.10
CA THR A 283 -52.13 14.78 52.63
C THR A 283 -50.96 13.79 52.58
N PRO A 284 -49.70 14.24 52.30
CA PRO A 284 -48.53 13.34 52.32
C PRO A 284 -48.31 12.71 53.72
N LYS A 285 -48.07 11.40 53.75
CA LYS A 285 -47.71 10.68 55.02
C LYS A 285 -46.30 11.01 55.47
N VAL A 286 -45.46 11.54 54.61
CA VAL A 286 -44.09 11.92 54.93
C VAL A 286 -43.95 13.43 54.74
N ASP A 287 -43.27 14.08 55.69
CA ASP A 287 -42.99 15.49 55.60
C ASP A 287 -42.22 15.81 54.30
N TRP A 288 -42.63 16.86 53.64
CA TRP A 288 -42.07 17.29 52.34
C TRP A 288 -40.55 17.51 52.43
N ASP A 289 -40.09 18.16 53.48
CA ASP A 289 -38.64 18.41 53.68
C ASP A 289 -37.84 17.13 53.83
N LEU A 290 -38.44 16.11 54.43
CA LEU A 290 -37.82 14.78 54.60
C LEU A 290 -37.82 14.03 53.26
N ALA A 291 -38.90 14.08 52.50
CA ALA A 291 -38.98 13.48 51.16
C ALA A 291 -37.97 14.09 50.22
N GLN A 292 -37.77 15.41 50.26
CA GLN A 292 -36.79 16.13 49.45
C GLN A 292 -35.36 15.74 49.81
N LYS A 293 -35.05 15.53 51.10
CA LYS A 293 -33.72 15.03 51.53
C LYS A 293 -33.44 13.63 51.02
N TYR A 294 -34.39 12.71 51.08
CA TYR A 294 -34.24 11.37 50.51
C TYR A 294 -34.07 11.43 48.97
N TYR A 295 -34.83 12.26 48.30
CA TYR A 295 -34.70 12.48 46.87
C TYR A 295 -33.29 12.97 46.50
N GLN A 296 -32.79 13.99 47.20
CA GLN A 296 -31.43 14.50 46.98
C GLN A 296 -30.36 13.45 47.26
N GLN A 297 -30.52 12.66 48.35
CA GLN A 297 -29.62 11.58 48.67
C GLN A 297 -29.64 10.47 47.59
N LEU A 298 -30.81 10.18 47.05
CA LEU A 298 -30.96 9.23 45.95
C LEU A 298 -30.26 9.76 44.68
N CYS A 299 -30.52 11.02 44.31
CA CYS A 299 -29.86 11.65 43.17
C CYS A 299 -28.35 11.69 43.28
N ASN A 300 -27.80 11.87 44.47
CA ASN A 300 -26.36 11.91 44.72
C ASN A 300 -25.67 10.54 44.64
N ASN A 301 -26.43 9.45 44.83
CA ASN A 301 -25.90 8.08 44.91
C ASN A 301 -26.20 7.23 43.66
N ILE A 302 -26.91 7.77 42.68
CA ILE A 302 -27.34 7.04 41.50
C ILE A 302 -26.38 7.33 40.34
N ALA A 303 -26.16 6.29 39.53
CA ALA A 303 -25.36 6.39 38.29
C ALA A 303 -26.00 7.37 37.27
N GLN A 304 -25.18 8.02 36.47
CA GLN A 304 -25.51 9.10 35.54
C GLN A 304 -26.62 8.77 34.52
N TYR A 305 -26.95 7.49 34.35
CA TYR A 305 -27.96 6.99 33.40
C TYR A 305 -29.29 6.61 34.02
N ILE A 306 -29.52 6.95 35.29
CA ILE A 306 -30.76 6.65 36.01
C ILE A 306 -31.45 7.97 36.38
N GLY A 307 -32.60 8.21 35.78
CA GLY A 307 -33.46 9.32 36.14
C GLY A 307 -34.22 9.02 37.44
N VAL A 308 -34.43 10.04 38.26
CA VAL A 308 -35.26 9.91 39.46
C VAL A 308 -36.43 10.86 39.37
N ALA A 309 -37.62 10.36 39.54
CA ALA A 309 -38.83 11.15 39.66
C ALA A 309 -39.45 10.99 41.04
N ILE A 310 -40.00 12.05 41.57
CA ILE A 310 -40.79 12.02 42.83
C ILE A 310 -42.21 12.47 42.54
N SER A 311 -43.19 11.67 42.86
CA SER A 311 -44.60 11.98 42.62
C SER A 311 -45.48 11.28 43.66
N PRO A 312 -46.63 11.88 44.03
CA PRO A 312 -47.63 11.19 44.85
C PRO A 312 -48.51 10.26 43.98
N MET A 313 -48.40 10.30 42.65
CA MET A 313 -49.16 9.43 41.74
C MET A 313 -48.32 8.16 41.44
N ASP A 314 -49.00 7.06 41.14
CA ASP A 314 -48.36 5.89 40.56
C ASP A 314 -47.91 6.26 39.15
N ILE A 315 -46.60 6.19 38.89
CA ILE A 315 -46.02 6.23 37.56
C ILE A 315 -45.63 4.80 37.26
N ASP A 316 -46.22 4.21 36.25
CA ASP A 316 -45.81 2.92 35.72
C ASP A 316 -44.34 3.01 35.33
N ASP A 317 -43.55 1.96 35.57
CA ASP A 317 -42.16 1.85 35.17
C ASP A 317 -42.08 2.13 33.66
N PHE A 318 -41.58 3.33 33.29
CA PHE A 318 -41.21 3.62 31.92
C PHE A 318 -39.84 2.98 31.69
N SER A 319 -39.84 1.69 31.41
CA SER A 319 -38.77 1.06 30.67
C SER A 319 -39.07 1.32 29.18
N PHE A 320 -38.16 1.92 28.46
CA PHE A 320 -38.18 1.86 27.03
C PHE A 320 -37.88 0.38 26.64
N ASP A 321 -38.91 -0.46 26.79
CA ASP A 321 -38.80 -1.86 26.43
C ASP A 321 -38.41 -1.90 24.94
N LYS A 322 -37.33 -2.56 24.67
CA LYS A 322 -37.06 -3.06 23.34
C LYS A 322 -38.30 -3.82 22.92
N SER A 323 -39.21 -3.18 22.16
CA SER A 323 -40.27 -3.90 21.48
C SER A 323 -39.58 -4.98 20.68
N GLY A 324 -39.63 -6.20 21.22
CA GLY A 324 -38.86 -7.35 20.79
C GLY A 324 -39.11 -7.67 19.34
N THR A 325 -38.22 -7.20 18.52
CA THR A 325 -37.97 -7.80 17.21
C THR A 325 -36.49 -8.16 17.23
N ALA A 326 -36.25 -9.47 17.24
CA ALA A 326 -34.94 -10.07 17.06
C ALA A 326 -34.25 -9.70 15.74
N ASP A 327 -34.80 -8.75 15.02
CA ASP A 327 -34.36 -8.22 13.72
C ASP A 327 -34.01 -6.72 13.75
N GLN A 328 -33.44 -6.21 14.86
CA GLN A 328 -32.69 -4.96 14.71
C GLN A 328 -31.45 -5.26 13.88
N VAL A 329 -31.67 -5.20 12.55
CA VAL A 329 -30.58 -5.17 11.57
C VAL A 329 -29.56 -4.16 12.07
N ASP A 330 -28.34 -4.61 12.32
CA ASP A 330 -27.25 -3.73 12.70
C ASP A 330 -27.04 -2.71 11.58
N MET A 331 -27.58 -1.50 11.78
CA MET A 331 -27.56 -0.44 10.79
C MET A 331 -26.12 -0.01 10.48
N VAL A 332 -25.22 -0.10 11.46
CA VAL A 332 -23.81 0.20 11.29
C VAL A 332 -23.16 -0.83 10.37
N ALA A 333 -23.37 -2.14 10.65
CA ALA A 333 -22.85 -3.20 9.80
C ALA A 333 -23.38 -3.09 8.38
N ARG A 334 -24.67 -2.76 8.21
CA ARG A 334 -25.28 -2.57 6.89
C ARG A 334 -24.73 -1.35 6.16
N ALA A 335 -24.44 -0.27 6.85
CA ALA A 335 -23.82 0.91 6.24
C ALA A 335 -22.35 0.61 5.84
N GLU A 336 -21.62 -0.13 6.64
CA GLU A 336 -20.28 -0.60 6.30
C GLU A 336 -20.31 -1.54 5.09
N ASP A 337 -21.23 -2.50 5.03
CA ASP A 337 -21.40 -3.38 3.88
C ASP A 337 -21.72 -2.58 2.60
N ASN A 338 -22.61 -1.61 2.68
CA ASN A 338 -22.95 -0.74 1.55
C ASN A 338 -21.72 0.07 1.09
N TYR A 339 -20.90 0.56 2.01
CA TYR A 339 -19.66 1.26 1.68
C TYR A 339 -18.70 0.35 0.90
N TRP A 340 -18.44 -0.87 1.37
CA TRP A 340 -17.52 -1.81 0.70
C TRP A 340 -18.04 -2.23 -0.67
N ILE A 341 -19.33 -2.58 -0.77
CA ILE A 341 -19.97 -2.96 -2.05
C ILE A 341 -19.90 -1.79 -3.06
N SER A 342 -20.18 -0.57 -2.62
CA SER A 342 -20.15 0.61 -3.50
C SER A 342 -18.75 0.96 -4.00
N ASN A 343 -17.69 0.55 -3.29
CA ASN A 343 -16.31 0.69 -3.73
C ASN A 343 -15.83 -0.49 -4.60
N GLY A 344 -16.70 -1.45 -4.90
CA GLY A 344 -16.37 -2.64 -5.69
C GLY A 344 -15.64 -3.71 -4.90
N SER A 345 -15.16 -3.43 -3.70
CA SER A 345 -14.47 -4.40 -2.83
C SER A 345 -15.47 -5.31 -2.13
N SER A 346 -15.12 -6.58 -1.99
CA SER A 346 -15.99 -7.52 -1.27
C SER A 346 -16.05 -7.19 0.22
N ALA A 347 -17.25 -6.98 0.74
CA ALA A 347 -17.47 -6.80 2.17
C ALA A 347 -16.94 -7.98 3.01
N LEU A 348 -16.85 -9.17 2.43
CA LEU A 348 -16.27 -10.37 3.06
C LEU A 348 -14.79 -10.20 3.45
N LEU A 349 -14.01 -9.44 2.67
CA LEU A 349 -12.61 -9.13 2.96
C LEU A 349 -12.46 -8.24 4.19
N HIS A 350 -13.54 -7.53 4.54
CA HIS A 350 -13.52 -6.52 5.60
C HIS A 350 -14.33 -6.92 6.85
N GLY A 351 -14.81 -8.17 6.92
CA GLY A 351 -15.43 -8.72 8.13
C GLY A 351 -16.95 -8.86 8.08
N SER A 352 -17.60 -8.62 6.94
CA SER A 352 -19.04 -8.85 6.78
C SER A 352 -19.41 -10.31 6.88
N SER A 353 -20.61 -10.57 7.41
CA SER A 353 -21.17 -11.92 7.50
C SER A 353 -22.05 -12.32 6.30
N VAL A 354 -22.29 -11.40 5.37
CA VAL A 354 -23.20 -11.59 4.23
C VAL A 354 -22.48 -12.24 3.04
N GLY A 355 -23.03 -13.33 2.50
CA GLY A 355 -22.57 -13.91 1.24
C GLY A 355 -21.32 -14.81 1.31
N LYS A 356 -21.35 -15.85 2.12
CA LYS A 356 -20.19 -16.70 2.51
C LYS A 356 -19.72 -17.75 1.48
N THR A 357 -19.77 -17.52 0.18
CA THR A 357 -19.24 -18.52 -0.77
C THR A 357 -17.82 -18.15 -1.23
N ALA A 358 -16.89 -19.10 -1.12
CA ALA A 358 -15.51 -18.93 -1.59
C ALA A 358 -15.42 -18.55 -3.08
N GLY A 359 -16.40 -19.01 -3.88
CA GLY A 359 -16.50 -18.65 -5.30
C GLY A 359 -16.82 -17.18 -5.55
N ALA A 360 -17.75 -16.60 -4.79
CA ALA A 360 -18.08 -15.16 -4.89
C ALA A 360 -16.90 -14.29 -4.50
N LEU A 361 -16.16 -14.68 -3.45
CA LEU A 361 -14.94 -13.97 -3.01
C LEU A 361 -13.87 -13.97 -4.11
N LYS A 362 -13.60 -15.12 -4.75
CA LYS A 362 -12.63 -15.20 -5.85
C LYS A 362 -13.02 -14.31 -7.04
N LEU A 363 -14.30 -14.23 -7.39
CA LEU A 363 -14.79 -13.36 -8.47
C LEU A 363 -14.64 -11.88 -8.11
N SER A 364 -14.93 -11.51 -6.87
CA SER A 364 -14.74 -10.14 -6.39
C SER A 364 -13.27 -9.72 -6.46
N ILE A 365 -12.34 -10.56 -5.96
CA ILE A 365 -10.90 -10.30 -6.03
C ILE A 365 -10.45 -10.13 -7.49
N LYS A 366 -10.96 -10.94 -8.43
CA LYS A 366 -10.65 -10.77 -9.86
C LYS A 366 -11.14 -9.44 -10.42
N SER A 367 -12.28 -8.94 -9.97
CA SER A 367 -12.75 -7.60 -10.33
C SER A 367 -11.79 -6.53 -9.82
N ASP A 368 -11.34 -6.65 -8.57
CA ASP A 368 -10.38 -5.74 -7.95
C ASP A 368 -9.02 -5.76 -8.68
N GLU A 369 -8.55 -6.96 -9.05
CA GLU A 369 -7.35 -7.14 -9.88
C GLU A 369 -7.48 -6.39 -11.21
N THR A 370 -8.64 -6.49 -11.87
CA THR A 370 -8.90 -5.83 -13.16
C THR A 370 -8.93 -4.30 -13.01
N PHE A 371 -9.42 -3.78 -11.89
CA PHE A 371 -9.44 -2.35 -11.61
C PHE A 371 -8.04 -1.75 -11.44
N ILE A 372 -7.14 -2.43 -10.75
CA ILE A 372 -5.77 -1.92 -10.46
C ILE A 372 -4.78 -2.20 -11.60
N TRP A 373 -4.99 -3.26 -12.38
CA TRP A 373 -4.03 -3.67 -13.41
C TRP A 373 -3.62 -2.57 -14.41
N PRO A 374 -4.52 -1.72 -14.92
CA PRO A 374 -4.14 -0.60 -15.79
C PRO A 374 -3.15 0.37 -15.13
N ILE A 375 -3.31 0.64 -13.81
CA ILE A 375 -2.39 1.50 -13.07
C ILE A 375 -1.01 0.84 -12.95
N VAL A 376 -0.96 -0.47 -12.70
CA VAL A 376 0.29 -1.25 -12.67
C VAL A 376 0.99 -1.19 -14.03
N LYS A 377 0.22 -1.27 -15.13
CA LYS A 377 0.79 -1.14 -16.49
C LYS A 377 1.34 0.25 -16.80
N GLN A 378 0.78 1.31 -16.26
CA GLN A 378 1.39 2.63 -16.36
C GLN A 378 2.76 2.68 -15.70
N ILE A 379 2.91 2.05 -14.51
CA ILE A 379 4.21 1.95 -13.81
C ILE A 379 5.23 1.23 -14.69
N GLU A 380 4.85 0.10 -15.29
CA GLU A 380 5.70 -0.66 -16.21
C GLU A 380 6.16 0.22 -17.39
N LEU A 381 5.25 0.97 -18.01
CA LEU A 381 5.58 1.86 -19.14
C LEU A 381 6.54 2.99 -18.73
N VAL A 382 6.28 3.64 -17.58
CA VAL A 382 7.14 4.71 -17.07
C VAL A 382 8.54 4.20 -16.74
N VAL A 383 8.65 3.05 -16.08
CA VAL A 383 9.94 2.43 -15.75
C VAL A 383 10.67 1.99 -17.02
N ASN A 384 9.97 1.46 -18.02
CA ASN A 384 10.57 1.09 -19.31
C ASN A 384 11.08 2.31 -20.07
N ARG A 385 10.39 3.45 -20.04
CA ARG A 385 10.88 4.71 -20.57
C ARG A 385 12.14 5.17 -19.82
N MET A 386 12.12 5.10 -18.49
CA MET A 386 13.27 5.42 -17.64
C MET A 386 14.49 4.55 -18.01
N LEU A 387 14.33 3.24 -18.11
CA LEU A 387 15.42 2.33 -18.49
C LEU A 387 15.99 2.66 -19.87
N ARG A 388 15.14 3.06 -20.81
CA ARG A 388 15.58 3.48 -22.14
C ARG A 388 16.37 4.78 -22.11
N ASP A 389 15.92 5.76 -21.34
CA ASP A 389 16.41 7.14 -21.40
C ASP A 389 17.59 7.40 -20.44
N LEU A 390 17.61 6.75 -19.26
CA LEU A 390 18.68 6.90 -18.27
C LEU A 390 19.83 5.91 -18.47
N SER A 391 19.56 4.71 -18.99
CA SER A 391 20.59 3.72 -19.22
C SER A 391 21.48 4.12 -20.40
N SER A 392 22.81 4.20 -20.17
CA SER A 392 23.81 4.35 -21.24
C SER A 392 24.12 3.05 -21.97
N ALA A 393 23.47 1.94 -21.61
CA ALA A 393 23.69 0.62 -22.14
C ALA A 393 23.41 0.54 -23.64
N LYS A 394 24.28 -0.15 -24.41
CA LYS A 394 24.13 -0.37 -25.83
C LYS A 394 22.95 -1.29 -26.18
N GLN A 395 22.77 -2.35 -25.40
CA GLN A 395 21.59 -3.20 -25.47
C GLN A 395 20.58 -2.69 -24.45
N LYS A 396 19.36 -2.36 -24.90
CA LYS A 396 18.30 -1.91 -24.00
C LYS A 396 17.53 -3.11 -23.43
N PHE A 397 17.10 -2.94 -22.20
CA PHE A 397 16.26 -3.90 -21.48
C PHE A 397 14.98 -3.23 -21.04
N LYS A 398 13.95 -4.02 -20.82
CA LYS A 398 12.65 -3.61 -20.29
C LYS A 398 12.23 -4.53 -19.16
N ILE A 399 11.42 -4.01 -18.25
CA ILE A 399 10.74 -4.83 -17.25
C ILE A 399 9.39 -5.31 -17.79
N ASN A 400 8.95 -6.45 -17.27
CA ASN A 400 7.57 -6.89 -17.35
C ASN A 400 7.12 -7.18 -15.92
N ILE A 401 6.17 -6.40 -15.41
CA ILE A 401 5.58 -6.62 -14.09
C ILE A 401 4.68 -7.85 -14.20
N LEU A 402 4.86 -8.79 -13.26
CA LEU A 402 4.10 -10.03 -13.24
C LEU A 402 2.68 -9.78 -12.70
N PRO A 403 1.65 -10.42 -13.28
CA PRO A 403 0.28 -10.29 -12.82
C PRO A 403 0.03 -11.13 -11.54
N VAL A 404 0.87 -10.91 -10.53
CA VAL A 404 0.85 -11.66 -9.29
C VAL A 404 0.33 -10.79 -8.16
N THR A 405 -0.76 -11.27 -7.55
CA THR A 405 -1.38 -10.66 -6.38
C THR A 405 -1.09 -11.47 -5.13
N VAL A 406 -1.38 -10.90 -3.98
CA VAL A 406 -1.27 -11.62 -2.70
C VAL A 406 -2.19 -12.86 -2.68
N PHE A 407 -3.31 -12.82 -3.41
CA PHE A 407 -4.33 -13.88 -3.41
C PHE A 407 -4.06 -15.00 -4.42
N ASN A 408 -3.36 -14.73 -5.52
CA ASN A 408 -3.05 -15.72 -6.54
C ASN A 408 -1.58 -16.20 -6.50
N TYR A 409 -0.82 -15.78 -5.51
CA TYR A 409 0.61 -16.02 -5.40
C TYR A 409 0.98 -17.50 -5.52
N GLU A 410 0.33 -18.37 -4.74
CA GLU A 410 0.62 -19.82 -4.76
C GLU A 410 0.36 -20.47 -6.12
N ASP A 411 -0.72 -20.07 -6.79
CA ASP A 411 -1.08 -20.58 -8.12
C ASP A 411 -0.06 -20.09 -9.17
N MET A 412 0.39 -18.85 -9.07
CA MET A 412 1.38 -18.29 -9.98
C MET A 412 2.77 -18.87 -9.76
N VAL A 413 3.16 -19.18 -8.52
CA VAL A 413 4.40 -19.89 -8.21
C VAL A 413 4.39 -21.28 -8.88
N LYS A 414 3.29 -22.03 -8.79
CA LYS A 414 3.14 -23.33 -9.48
C LYS A 414 3.23 -23.16 -10.99
N PHE A 415 2.48 -22.21 -11.55
CA PHE A 415 2.47 -21.92 -12.97
C PHE A 415 3.87 -21.63 -13.54
N TYR A 416 4.61 -20.72 -12.90
CA TYR A 416 5.96 -20.38 -13.36
C TYR A 416 6.98 -21.50 -13.10
N LYS A 417 6.81 -22.29 -12.03
CA LYS A 417 7.60 -23.48 -11.79
C LYS A 417 7.41 -24.52 -12.91
N GLU A 418 6.18 -24.79 -13.31
CA GLU A 418 5.86 -25.68 -14.42
C GLU A 418 6.46 -25.18 -15.73
N GLY A 419 6.28 -23.88 -16.04
CA GLY A 419 6.90 -23.26 -17.21
C GLY A 419 8.42 -23.35 -17.21
N ALA A 420 9.06 -23.20 -16.06
CA ALA A 420 10.50 -23.36 -15.90
C ALA A 420 10.96 -24.81 -16.12
N THR A 421 10.16 -25.79 -15.67
CA THR A 421 10.41 -27.21 -15.89
C THR A 421 10.29 -27.60 -17.35
N LEU A 422 9.32 -27.01 -18.07
CA LEU A 422 9.16 -27.18 -19.52
C LEU A 422 10.17 -26.41 -20.38
N GLY A 423 11.03 -25.60 -19.76
CA GLY A 423 12.04 -24.82 -20.46
C GLY A 423 11.50 -23.57 -21.18
N ILE A 424 10.30 -23.08 -20.82
CA ILE A 424 9.72 -21.89 -21.41
C ILE A 424 10.59 -20.65 -21.06
N PRO A 425 11.06 -19.86 -22.05
CA PRO A 425 11.89 -18.70 -21.79
C PRO A 425 11.21 -17.68 -20.85
N GLY A 426 11.97 -17.14 -19.90
CA GLY A 426 11.47 -16.17 -18.92
C GLY A 426 10.80 -16.77 -17.67
N SER A 427 10.36 -18.05 -17.72
CA SER A 427 9.70 -18.68 -16.56
C SER A 427 10.65 -18.89 -15.39
N ARG A 428 11.94 -19.15 -15.63
CA ARG A 428 12.96 -19.29 -14.55
C ARG A 428 13.16 -17.97 -13.81
N SER A 429 13.29 -16.86 -14.52
CA SER A 429 13.44 -15.54 -13.90
C SER A 429 12.18 -15.10 -13.17
N ALA A 430 11.00 -15.40 -13.72
CA ALA A 430 9.71 -15.13 -13.04
C ALA A 430 9.59 -15.97 -11.75
N TYR A 431 9.92 -17.24 -11.81
CA TYR A 431 9.91 -18.12 -10.63
C TYR A 431 10.88 -17.64 -9.54
N ALA A 432 12.11 -17.25 -9.92
CA ALA A 432 13.08 -16.68 -8.99
C ALA A 432 12.59 -15.37 -8.35
N ALA A 433 12.02 -14.45 -9.14
CA ALA A 433 11.46 -13.21 -8.65
C ALA A 433 10.35 -13.46 -7.61
N LEU A 434 9.46 -14.44 -7.86
CA LEU A 434 8.39 -14.81 -6.93
C LEU A 434 8.90 -15.40 -5.62
N LEU A 435 10.03 -16.10 -5.63
CA LEU A 435 10.67 -16.62 -4.41
C LEU A 435 11.38 -15.52 -3.59
N GLY A 436 11.28 -14.27 -4.00
CA GLY A 436 11.86 -13.14 -3.29
C GLY A 436 13.35 -12.93 -3.57
N THR A 437 13.89 -13.61 -4.60
CA THR A 437 15.29 -13.43 -5.02
C THR A 437 15.31 -12.48 -6.20
N ALA A 438 15.79 -11.25 -6.02
CA ALA A 438 15.95 -10.32 -7.11
C ALA A 438 16.85 -10.93 -8.20
N ALA A 439 16.55 -10.64 -9.46
CA ALA A 439 17.35 -11.18 -10.58
C ALA A 439 18.84 -10.81 -10.47
N TYR A 440 19.13 -9.68 -9.83
CA TYR A 440 20.48 -9.21 -9.52
C TYR A 440 21.19 -10.18 -8.55
N ASP A 441 20.49 -10.62 -7.52
CA ASP A 441 21.04 -11.46 -6.46
C ASP A 441 21.20 -12.92 -6.89
N VAL A 442 20.31 -13.44 -7.74
CA VAL A 442 20.30 -14.86 -8.15
C VAL A 442 21.64 -15.30 -8.71
N LEU A 443 22.23 -14.53 -9.62
CA LEU A 443 23.51 -14.88 -10.24
C LEU A 443 24.67 -14.71 -9.27
N GLY A 444 24.66 -13.63 -8.48
CA GLY A 444 25.66 -13.41 -7.42
C GLY A 444 25.58 -14.48 -6.35
N LEU A 445 24.38 -14.77 -5.87
CA LEU A 445 24.12 -15.77 -4.85
C LEU A 445 24.55 -17.17 -5.33
N ASN A 446 24.16 -17.56 -6.56
CA ASN A 446 24.59 -18.83 -7.14
C ASN A 446 26.12 -18.95 -7.21
N THR A 447 26.83 -17.88 -7.55
CA THR A 447 28.31 -17.87 -7.56
C THR A 447 28.88 -18.04 -6.15
N VAL A 448 28.30 -17.33 -5.16
CA VAL A 448 28.71 -17.43 -3.76
C VAL A 448 28.43 -18.83 -3.21
N GLU A 449 27.25 -19.35 -3.43
CA GLU A 449 26.83 -20.67 -2.94
C GLU A 449 27.67 -21.81 -3.56
N THR A 450 27.93 -21.72 -4.88
CA THR A 450 28.67 -22.78 -5.60
C THR A 450 30.15 -22.69 -5.36
N ASN A 451 30.76 -21.50 -5.49
CA ASN A 451 32.20 -21.36 -5.53
C ASN A 451 32.84 -21.11 -4.15
N TYR A 452 32.15 -20.38 -3.27
CA TYR A 452 32.69 -19.98 -1.98
C TYR A 452 32.13 -20.79 -0.82
N LEU A 453 30.81 -20.99 -0.76
CA LEU A 453 30.17 -21.76 0.32
C LEU A 453 30.09 -23.26 0.02
N LYS A 454 30.33 -23.66 -1.23
CA LYS A 454 30.34 -25.06 -1.68
C LYS A 454 29.08 -25.83 -1.29
N PHE A 455 27.89 -25.16 -1.41
CA PHE A 455 26.61 -25.79 -1.09
C PHE A 455 26.31 -27.02 -1.96
N ASN A 456 26.96 -27.15 -3.12
CA ASN A 456 26.86 -28.36 -3.94
C ASN A 456 27.51 -29.61 -3.26
N ASP A 457 28.40 -29.39 -2.29
CA ASP A 457 28.98 -30.49 -1.49
C ASP A 457 28.03 -30.95 -0.37
N LEU A 458 26.96 -30.13 -0.08
CA LEU A 458 25.87 -30.51 0.80
C LEU A 458 24.95 -31.47 0.04
N THR A 459 25.20 -32.76 0.15
CA THR A 459 24.29 -33.77 -0.43
C THR A 459 22.92 -33.64 0.23
N PRO A 460 21.83 -33.38 -0.54
CA PRO A 460 20.49 -33.45 0.00
C PRO A 460 20.26 -34.84 0.62
N LEU A 461 19.59 -34.90 1.74
CA LEU A 461 19.11 -36.17 2.29
C LEU A 461 18.46 -36.94 1.14
N SER A 462 19.01 -38.12 0.81
CA SER A 462 18.63 -38.91 -0.34
C SER A 462 17.13 -39.16 -0.38
N SER A 463 16.43 -38.42 -1.21
CA SER A 463 15.10 -38.80 -1.63
C SER A 463 15.26 -39.76 -2.82
N THR A 464 14.44 -40.78 -2.86
CA THR A 464 14.40 -41.82 -3.91
C THR A 464 14.29 -41.26 -5.36
N TYR A 465 14.11 -39.96 -5.52
CA TYR A 465 14.00 -39.24 -6.82
C TYR A 465 15.34 -38.70 -7.33
N THR A 466 16.40 -38.65 -6.51
CA THR A 466 17.65 -37.97 -6.87
C THR A 466 18.77 -38.98 -7.34
N MET A 467 18.47 -40.23 -7.45
CA MET A 467 19.46 -41.25 -7.84
C MET A 467 19.59 -41.49 -9.34
N SER A 468 18.96 -40.70 -10.20
CA SER A 468 19.06 -40.88 -11.67
C SER A 468 19.96 -39.85 -12.38
N GLY A 469 21.01 -39.37 -11.71
CA GLY A 469 21.97 -38.44 -12.33
C GLY A 469 23.39 -38.70 -11.92
N ASN A 470 24.12 -39.46 -12.69
CA ASN A 470 25.56 -39.81 -12.67
C ASN A 470 25.95 -41.07 -11.92
N SER A 471 25.67 -42.20 -12.51
CA SER A 471 26.60 -43.34 -12.54
C SER A 471 26.29 -44.18 -13.78
N ASP A 472 27.31 -44.56 -14.53
CA ASP A 472 27.28 -45.58 -15.58
C ASP A 472 26.91 -46.96 -15.02
N LYS A 473 25.84 -47.03 -14.23
CA LYS A 473 25.22 -48.27 -13.79
C LYS A 473 23.82 -48.29 -14.30
N GLU A 474 23.54 -49.32 -15.10
CA GLU A 474 22.23 -49.62 -15.64
C GLU A 474 21.12 -49.36 -14.61
N ALA A 475 20.15 -48.53 -14.95
CA ALA A 475 18.99 -48.25 -14.12
C ALA A 475 18.12 -49.51 -14.07
N GLY A 476 18.27 -50.28 -13.04
CA GLY A 476 17.47 -51.46 -12.78
C GLY A 476 17.71 -52.01 -11.37
N ARG A 477 16.69 -52.64 -10.82
CA ARG A 477 16.84 -53.43 -9.60
C ARG A 477 17.98 -54.43 -9.84
N PRO A 478 18.96 -54.59 -8.91
CA PRO A 478 20.02 -55.57 -9.06
C PRO A 478 19.42 -56.95 -9.43
N ALA A 479 19.92 -57.52 -10.52
CA ALA A 479 19.48 -58.84 -10.90
C ALA A 479 19.76 -59.81 -9.73
N LYS A 480 18.75 -60.56 -9.31
CA LYS A 480 18.92 -61.61 -8.31
C LYS A 480 19.73 -62.73 -8.93
N ASP A 481 20.63 -63.32 -8.14
CA ASP A 481 21.35 -64.52 -8.56
C ASP A 481 20.38 -65.66 -8.88
N GLU A 482 20.78 -66.54 -9.80
CA GLU A 482 19.99 -67.67 -10.28
C GLU A 482 19.45 -68.57 -9.15
N THR A 483 20.13 -68.59 -8.04
CA THR A 483 19.78 -69.39 -6.84
C THR A 483 18.69 -68.73 -5.98
N GLU A 484 18.37 -67.43 -6.25
CA GLU A 484 17.38 -66.65 -5.50
C GLU A 484 16.10 -66.35 -6.30
N LEU A 485 16.03 -66.82 -7.54
CA LEU A 485 14.83 -66.69 -8.41
C LEU A 485 13.91 -67.88 -8.16
N GLY A 486 12.64 -67.60 -7.81
CA GLY A 486 11.59 -68.62 -7.89
C GLY A 486 11.18 -68.86 -9.35
N ASP A 487 10.51 -69.99 -9.62
CA ASP A 487 10.16 -70.46 -10.97
C ASP A 487 9.49 -69.36 -11.84
N SER A 488 8.57 -68.54 -11.26
CA SER A 488 7.94 -67.44 -11.99
C SER A 488 8.87 -66.25 -12.28
N GLY A 489 9.93 -66.08 -11.53
CA GLY A 489 10.97 -65.07 -11.75
C GLY A 489 11.95 -65.41 -12.87
N ALA A 490 12.24 -66.71 -13.04
CA ALA A 490 13.02 -67.26 -14.14
C ALA A 490 12.27 -67.11 -15.48
N ASP A 491 10.98 -67.46 -15.50
CA ASP A 491 10.13 -67.34 -16.69
C ASP A 491 9.99 -65.88 -17.18
N THR A 492 9.96 -64.93 -16.27
CA THR A 492 9.83 -63.48 -16.63
C THR A 492 11.17 -62.97 -17.22
N ARG A 493 12.30 -63.38 -16.69
CA ARG A 493 13.61 -63.05 -17.24
C ARG A 493 13.84 -63.60 -18.63
N ASP A 494 13.47 -64.85 -18.84
CA ASP A 494 13.65 -65.55 -20.12
C ASP A 494 12.67 -65.04 -21.21
N ALA A 495 11.51 -64.52 -20.81
CA ALA A 495 10.56 -63.83 -21.71
C ALA A 495 11.12 -62.47 -22.19
N ASP A 496 11.75 -61.68 -21.29
CA ASP A 496 12.34 -60.36 -21.65
C ASP A 496 13.58 -60.50 -22.56
N SER A 497 14.34 -61.58 -22.46
CA SER A 497 15.49 -61.82 -23.33
C SER A 497 15.10 -62.08 -24.80
N ASN A 498 13.85 -62.47 -25.06
CA ASN A 498 13.30 -62.70 -26.40
C ASN A 498 12.60 -61.47 -27.02
N ALA A 499 12.40 -60.41 -26.28
CA ALA A 499 11.73 -59.18 -26.77
C ALA A 499 12.65 -58.21 -27.54
N ASN A 500 13.96 -58.48 -27.64
CA ASN A 500 14.96 -57.69 -28.37
C ASN A 500 15.41 -58.38 -29.68
N ARG A 501 14.49 -58.89 -30.45
CA ARG A 501 14.74 -59.26 -31.86
C ARG A 501 13.80 -58.57 -32.81
#